data_72a6c9cd2ba3b2e4430c92a840cee708
#
_entry.id   72a6c9cd2ba3b2e4430c92a840cee708
#
_cell.length_a   1.000
_cell.length_b   1.000
_cell.length_c   1.000
_cell.angle_alpha   90.00
_cell.angle_beta   90.00
_cell.angle_gamma   90.00
#
_symmetry.space_group_name_H-M   'P 1'
#
loop_
_entity.id
_entity.type
_entity.pdbx_description
1 polymer ?
#
loop_
_entity_poly.entity_id
_entity_poly.type
_entity_poly.pdbx_seq_one_letter_code
_entity_poly.pdbx_strand_id
1 'polypeptide(L)' 'MIKARVMRIDIKKIKPNPTNDEIYTSTDLSTLKQSLERNGQLEPIVINKDNIIISGHRRYFSAVQLGWKEIEVRVADY' A
#
# COMPACT_ATOMS: atom_id res chain seq x y z
N MET A 1 -1.67 25.04 6.62
CA MET A 1 -1.46 24.02 5.58
C MET A 1 -1.29 22.65 6.21
N ILE A 2 -2.11 21.73 5.79
CA ILE A 2 -2.06 20.37 6.32
C ILE A 2 -1.05 19.57 5.53
N LYS A 3 -0.09 19.00 6.23
CA LYS A 3 0.87 18.09 5.60
C LYS A 3 0.48 16.67 5.95
N ALA A 4 0.25 15.87 4.94
CA ALA A 4 0.05 14.45 5.16
C ALA A 4 1.35 13.85 5.71
N ARG A 5 1.24 13.11 6.80
CA ARG A 5 2.39 12.45 7.38
C ARG A 5 2.55 11.06 6.80
N VAL A 6 3.77 10.72 6.48
CA VAL A 6 4.10 9.35 6.11
C VAL A 6 4.37 8.59 7.40
N MET A 7 3.66 7.49 7.59
CA MET A 7 3.78 6.65 8.77
C MET A 7 4.05 5.24 8.32
N ARG A 8 4.64 4.45 9.21
CA ARG A 8 4.83 3.03 8.97
C ARG A 8 3.89 2.28 9.92
N ILE A 9 3.00 1.49 9.37
CA ILE A 9 2.04 0.75 10.18
C ILE A 9 2.06 -0.74 9.82
N ASP A 10 1.54 -1.55 10.72
CA ASP A 10 1.42 -2.99 10.51
C ASP A 10 0.53 -3.22 9.29
N ILE A 11 1.05 -3.98 8.31
CA ILE A 11 0.33 -4.21 7.06
C ILE A 11 -1.00 -4.93 7.28
N LYS A 12 -1.11 -5.68 8.37
CA LYS A 12 -2.35 -6.39 8.70
C LYS A 12 -3.48 -5.45 9.11
N LYS A 13 -3.14 -4.22 9.49
CA LYS A 13 -4.16 -3.24 9.88
C LYS A 13 -4.76 -2.52 8.68
N ILE A 14 -4.19 -2.70 7.51
CA ILE A 14 -4.64 -2.04 6.30
C ILE A 14 -5.70 -2.89 5.63
N LYS A 15 -6.73 -2.22 5.13
CA LYS A 15 -7.86 -2.88 4.48
C LYS A 15 -7.95 -2.43 3.03
N PRO A 16 -8.01 -3.37 2.08
CA PRO A 16 -8.29 -3.00 0.70
C PRO A 16 -9.66 -2.34 0.60
N ASN A 17 -9.81 -1.42 -0.36
CA ASN A 17 -11.08 -0.78 -0.58
C ASN A 17 -12.05 -1.79 -1.20
N PRO A 18 -13.22 -2.02 -0.59
CA PRO A 18 -14.17 -3.00 -1.11
C PRO A 18 -14.75 -2.64 -2.47
N THR A 19 -14.64 -1.38 -2.89
CA THR A 19 -15.09 -0.97 -4.22
C THR A 19 -14.02 -1.14 -5.30
N ASN A 20 -12.83 -1.62 -4.92
CA ASN A 20 -11.77 -1.88 -5.88
C ASN A 20 -11.99 -3.24 -6.53
N ASP A 21 -12.49 -3.24 -7.77
CA ASP A 21 -12.79 -4.47 -8.50
C ASP A 21 -11.61 -5.04 -9.27
N GLU A 22 -10.47 -4.38 -9.22
CA GLU A 22 -9.31 -4.82 -9.96
C GLU A 22 -8.71 -6.09 -9.36
N ILE A 23 -8.40 -7.04 -10.23
CA ILE A 23 -7.74 -8.27 -9.84
C ILE A 23 -6.33 -8.24 -10.39
N TYR A 24 -5.36 -8.42 -9.51
CA TYR A 24 -3.94 -8.40 -9.89
C TYR A 24 -3.38 -9.80 -9.88
N THR A 25 -2.82 -10.21 -11.01
CA THR A 25 -2.13 -11.49 -11.12
C THR A 25 -0.70 -11.35 -10.59
N SER A 26 -0.04 -12.49 -10.39
CA SER A 26 1.38 -12.48 -10.03
C SER A 26 2.22 -11.77 -11.09
N THR A 27 1.85 -11.94 -12.37
CA THR A 27 2.56 -11.28 -13.47
C THR A 27 2.38 -9.77 -13.39
N ASP A 28 1.18 -9.29 -13.10
CA ASP A 28 0.91 -7.86 -12.98
C ASP A 28 1.73 -7.22 -11.88
N LEU A 29 2.01 -7.96 -10.82
CA LEU A 29 2.71 -7.42 -9.65
C LEU A 29 4.21 -7.67 -9.68
N SER A 30 4.70 -8.52 -10.59
CA SER A 30 6.09 -8.96 -10.54
C SER A 30 7.10 -7.83 -10.65
N THR A 31 6.89 -6.90 -11.57
CA THR A 31 7.79 -5.76 -11.74
C THR A 31 7.81 -4.89 -10.50
N LEU A 32 6.65 -4.65 -9.93
CA LEU A 32 6.52 -3.83 -8.73
C LEU A 32 7.15 -4.52 -7.53
N LYS A 33 6.99 -5.83 -7.41
CA LYS A 33 7.62 -6.61 -6.35
C LYS A 33 9.14 -6.52 -6.45
N GLN A 34 9.69 -6.62 -7.65
CA GLN A 34 11.13 -6.48 -7.86
C GLN A 34 11.61 -5.10 -7.44
N SER A 35 10.86 -4.07 -7.77
CA SER A 35 11.20 -2.71 -7.38
C SER A 35 11.18 -2.55 -5.86
N LEU A 36 10.18 -3.11 -5.19
CA LEU A 36 10.09 -3.05 -3.74
C LEU A 36 11.25 -3.79 -3.07
N GLU A 37 11.65 -4.93 -3.63
CA GLU A 37 12.78 -5.68 -3.09
C GLU A 37 14.10 -4.95 -3.23
N ARG A 38 14.30 -4.24 -4.35
CA ARG A 38 15.56 -3.56 -4.64
C ARG A 38 15.68 -2.23 -3.92
N ASN A 39 14.61 -1.46 -3.94
CA ASN A 39 14.65 -0.05 -3.55
C ASN A 39 13.87 0.25 -2.28
N GLY A 40 13.18 -0.74 -1.75
CA GLY A 40 12.22 -0.48 -0.70
C GLY A 40 11.01 0.26 -1.25
N GLN A 41 10.21 0.78 -0.36
CA GLN A 41 9.00 1.50 -0.75
C GLN A 41 9.35 2.94 -1.11
N LEU A 42 9.23 3.29 -2.38
CA LEU A 42 9.56 4.62 -2.88
C LEU A 42 8.45 5.63 -2.60
N GLU A 43 7.20 5.17 -2.60
CA GLU A 43 6.07 6.03 -2.33
C GLU A 43 5.13 5.37 -1.33
N PRO A 44 4.58 6.13 -0.38
CA PRO A 44 3.60 5.56 0.54
C PRO A 44 2.29 5.27 -0.16
N ILE A 45 1.56 4.29 0.34
CA ILE A 45 0.17 4.12 -0.07
C ILE A 45 -0.67 5.17 0.66
N VAL A 46 -1.83 5.49 0.09
CA VAL A 46 -2.75 6.45 0.71
C VAL A 46 -3.92 5.69 1.30
N ILE A 47 -4.17 5.92 2.57
CA ILE A 47 -5.30 5.31 3.27
C ILE A 47 -6.14 6.41 3.92
N ASN A 48 -7.39 6.08 4.26
CA ASN A 48 -8.21 6.99 5.04
C ASN A 48 -8.01 6.71 6.53
N LYS A 49 -8.72 7.45 7.37
CA LYS A 49 -8.60 7.31 8.83
C LYS A 49 -9.08 5.95 9.35
N ASP A 50 -9.82 5.20 8.54
CA ASP A 50 -10.28 3.86 8.89
C ASP A 50 -9.35 2.78 8.34
N ASN A 51 -8.17 3.18 7.87
CA ASN A 51 -7.13 2.30 7.32
C ASN A 51 -7.56 1.62 6.01
N ILE A 52 -8.50 2.21 5.29
CA ILE A 52 -8.94 1.69 4.00
C ILE A 52 -8.11 2.35 2.91
N ILE A 53 -7.60 1.54 1.99
CA ILE A 53 -6.73 2.05 0.91
C ILE A 53 -7.53 2.92 -0.04
N ILE A 54 -7.03 4.13 -0.28
CA ILE A 54 -7.56 5.04 -1.29
C ILE A 54 -6.74 4.91 -2.57
N SER A 55 -5.43 4.79 -2.43
CA SER A 55 -4.52 4.68 -3.57
C SER A 55 -3.35 3.80 -3.19
N GLY A 56 -2.88 2.99 -4.11
CA GLY A 56 -1.72 2.15 -3.91
C GLY A 56 -2.05 0.70 -3.64
N HIS A 57 -3.20 0.20 -4.09
CA HIS A 57 -3.58 -1.20 -3.91
C HIS A 57 -2.50 -2.15 -4.45
N ARG A 58 -1.92 -1.84 -5.59
CA ARG A 58 -0.90 -2.70 -6.19
C ARG A 58 0.32 -2.83 -5.29
N ARG A 59 0.75 -1.72 -4.68
CA ARG A 59 1.88 -1.74 -3.74
C ARG A 59 1.55 -2.55 -2.51
N TYR A 60 0.35 -2.37 -2.00
CA TYR A 60 -0.11 -3.14 -0.85
C TYR A 60 -0.07 -4.64 -1.14
N PHE A 61 -0.68 -5.07 -2.24
CA PHE A 61 -0.71 -6.49 -2.57
C PHE A 61 0.69 -7.04 -2.84
N SER A 62 1.56 -6.27 -3.48
CA SER A 62 2.94 -6.68 -3.70
C SER A 62 3.68 -6.86 -2.38
N ALA A 63 3.52 -5.93 -1.46
CA ALA A 63 4.16 -6.02 -0.15
C ALA A 63 3.65 -7.22 0.63
N VAL A 64 2.35 -7.50 0.56
CA VAL A 64 1.78 -8.69 1.21
C VAL A 64 2.42 -9.95 0.66
N GLN A 65 2.56 -10.04 -0.67
CA GLN A 65 3.15 -11.20 -1.30
C GLN A 65 4.64 -11.36 -0.96
N LEU A 66 5.32 -10.26 -0.71
CA LEU A 66 6.72 -10.29 -0.30
C LEU A 66 6.90 -10.61 1.19
N GLY A 67 5.80 -10.67 1.93
CA GLY A 67 5.86 -10.98 3.35
C GLY A 67 6.26 -9.81 4.23
N TRP A 68 6.07 -8.59 3.77
CA TRP A 68 6.37 -7.40 4.57
C TRP A 68 5.46 -7.35 5.79
N LYS A 69 6.03 -6.95 6.91
CA LYS A 69 5.27 -6.81 8.16
C LYS A 69 4.69 -5.42 8.31
N GLU A 70 5.37 -4.42 7.76
CA GLU A 70 4.97 -3.02 7.84
C GLU A 70 5.03 -2.38 6.46
N ILE A 71 4.27 -1.32 6.29
CA ILE A 71 4.25 -0.58 5.03
C ILE A 71 4.08 0.90 5.34
N GLU A 72 4.68 1.73 4.50
CA GLU A 72 4.55 3.19 4.66
C GLU A 72 3.24 3.66 4.09
N VAL A 73 2.55 4.49 4.85
CA VAL A 73 1.24 5.00 4.47
C VAL A 73 1.19 6.51 4.68
N ARG A 74 0.34 7.14 3.89
CA ARG A 74 -0.05 8.53 4.10
C ARG A 74 -1.54 8.51 4.40
N VAL A 75 -1.92 9.11 5.51
CA VAL A 75 -3.34 9.17 5.89
C VAL A 75 -3.93 10.41 5.26
N ALA A 76 -4.92 10.20 4.41
CA ALA A 76 -5.64 11.30 3.77
C ALA A 76 -6.90 11.61 4.59
N ASP A 77 -7.16 12.88 4.71
CA ASP A 77 -8.32 13.35 5.45
C ASP A 77 -9.47 13.59 4.47
N TYR A 78 -10.21 12.52 4.20
CA TYR A 78 -11.36 12.59 3.33
C TYR A 78 -12.65 12.43 4.12
#